data_45f954b2d0e2f697d6204b6938bdd659
#
_entry.id   45f954b2d0e2f697d6204b6938bdd659
#
_cell.length_a   1.000
_cell.length_b   1.000
_cell.length_c   1.000
_cell.angle_alpha   90.00
_cell.angle_beta   90.00
_cell.angle_gamma   90.00
#
_symmetry.space_group_name_H-M   'P 1'
#
loop_
_entity.id
_entity.type
_entity.pdbx_description
1 polymer ?
#
loop_
_entity_poly.entity_id
_entity_poly.type
_entity_poly.pdbx_seq_one_letter_code
_entity_poly.pdbx_strand_id
1 'polypeptide(L)'
;ASTASCESVEEKLTKNDMIFVGGGNTFFLLQELKKSGADKIIVQKVNRGKLYIGESAGAIAACPDIGFSAEMDEPEKAPELTDRTGLGLVDFYLVPHLGHPEMGPGAEAIIEKYSSELKLKVIDDYQAILVEDDKVSRLPK
;
A
#
# COMPACT_ATOMS: atom_id res chain seq x y z
N ALA A 1 14.07 4.02 2.70
CA ALA A 1 13.65 4.11 4.11
C ALA A 1 14.51 3.23 5.02
N SER A 2 14.93 2.04 4.56
CA SER A 2 15.63 1.05 5.40
C SER A 2 16.94 1.54 6.02
N THR A 3 17.63 2.49 5.40
CA THR A 3 18.91 3.02 5.87
C THR A 3 18.83 4.48 6.34
N ALA A 4 17.67 5.12 6.21
CA ALA A 4 17.49 6.52 6.55
C ALA A 4 17.07 6.68 8.02
N SER A 5 17.55 7.76 8.66
CA SER A 5 17.06 8.15 9.98
C SER A 5 15.65 8.73 9.90
N CYS A 6 14.91 8.69 10.99
CA CYS A 6 13.57 9.28 11.07
C CYS A 6 13.58 10.78 10.70
N GLU A 7 14.59 11.53 11.18
CA GLU A 7 14.77 12.96 10.86
C GLU A 7 14.98 13.20 9.36
N SER A 8 15.81 12.37 8.73
CA SER A 8 16.07 12.46 7.29
C SER A 8 14.82 12.15 6.47
N VAL A 9 14.04 11.15 6.88
CA VAL A 9 12.77 10.79 6.24
C VAL A 9 11.79 11.96 6.37
N GLU A 10 11.63 12.51 7.56
CA GLU A 10 10.73 13.64 7.82
C GLU A 10 11.10 14.86 6.97
N GLU A 11 12.38 15.20 6.90
CA GLU A 11 12.87 16.31 6.09
C GLU A 11 12.49 16.14 4.61
N LYS A 12 12.77 14.97 4.03
CA LYS A 12 12.48 14.69 2.63
C LYS A 12 10.99 14.70 2.33
N LEU A 13 10.18 14.11 3.21
CA LEU A 13 8.73 14.08 3.03
C LEU A 13 8.10 15.45 3.21
N THR A 14 8.71 16.33 3.99
CA THR A 14 8.24 17.71 4.19
C THR A 14 8.55 18.60 3.00
N LYS A 15 9.75 18.49 2.42
CA LYS A 15 10.22 19.35 1.31
C LYS A 15 9.54 19.08 -0.02
N ASN A 16 9.02 17.90 -0.25
CA ASN A 16 8.46 17.50 -1.54
C ASN A 16 6.94 17.62 -1.57
N ASP A 17 6.39 17.86 -2.76
CA ASP A 17 4.95 18.13 -2.95
C ASP A 17 4.11 16.86 -2.93
N MET A 18 4.70 15.70 -3.20
CA MET A 18 4.02 14.42 -3.23
C MET A 18 4.87 13.32 -2.60
N ILE A 19 4.22 12.25 -2.20
CA ILE A 19 4.85 11.04 -1.68
C ILE A 19 4.56 9.92 -2.67
N PHE A 20 5.60 9.34 -3.24
CA PHE A 20 5.50 8.15 -4.08
C PHE A 20 6.08 6.96 -3.34
N VAL A 21 5.29 5.89 -3.23
CA VAL A 21 5.71 4.62 -2.63
C VAL A 21 5.57 3.53 -3.69
N GLY A 22 6.70 2.99 -4.10
CA GLY A 22 6.79 2.02 -5.19
C GLY A 22 6.52 0.59 -4.76
N GLY A 23 6.72 -0.32 -5.71
CA GLY A 23 6.49 -1.75 -5.54
C GLY A 23 7.58 -2.49 -4.78
N GLY A 24 7.49 -3.80 -4.81
CA GLY A 24 8.37 -4.72 -4.11
C GLY A 24 7.54 -5.70 -3.27
N ASN A 25 8.17 -6.33 -2.29
CA ASN A 25 7.45 -7.18 -1.34
C ASN A 25 6.68 -6.28 -0.33
N THR A 26 5.38 -6.47 -0.24
CA THR A 26 4.50 -5.64 0.60
C THR A 26 4.87 -5.72 2.08
N PHE A 27 5.20 -6.90 2.57
CA PHE A 27 5.55 -7.10 3.99
C PHE A 27 6.87 -6.43 4.32
N PHE A 28 7.88 -6.59 3.47
CA PHE A 28 9.18 -5.93 3.64
C PHE A 28 9.03 -4.41 3.58
N LEU A 29 8.25 -3.89 2.64
CA LEU A 29 7.98 -2.46 2.54
C LEU A 29 7.39 -1.93 3.85
N LEU A 30 6.33 -2.56 4.35
CA LEU A 30 5.69 -2.10 5.59
C LEU A 30 6.63 -2.19 6.78
N GLN A 31 7.43 -3.27 6.88
CA GLN A 31 8.44 -3.40 7.92
C GLN A 31 9.39 -2.20 7.91
N GLU A 32 9.92 -1.83 6.76
CA GLU A 32 10.88 -0.73 6.65
C GLU A 32 10.23 0.64 6.87
N LEU A 33 8.99 0.83 6.45
CA LEU A 33 8.23 2.03 6.77
C LEU A 33 8.07 2.20 8.29
N LYS A 34 7.74 1.13 8.99
CA LYS A 34 7.57 1.16 10.45
C LYS A 34 8.90 1.36 11.19
N LYS A 35 9.94 0.66 10.77
CA LYS A 35 11.27 0.78 11.40
C LYS A 35 11.85 2.17 11.27
N SER A 36 11.66 2.83 10.14
CA SER A 36 12.16 4.20 9.90
C SER A 36 11.27 5.29 10.48
N GLY A 37 10.06 4.95 10.94
CA GLY A 37 9.06 5.92 11.37
C GLY A 37 8.34 6.61 10.21
N ALA A 38 8.64 6.23 8.97
CA ALA A 38 8.03 6.82 7.78
C ALA A 38 6.53 6.61 7.73
N ASP A 39 6.03 5.48 8.23
CA ASP A 39 4.59 5.16 8.26
C ASP A 39 3.78 6.27 8.92
N LYS A 40 4.17 6.70 10.10
CA LYS A 40 3.48 7.76 10.88
C LYS A 40 3.59 9.12 10.20
N ILE A 41 4.76 9.43 9.65
CA ILE A 41 5.02 10.70 8.97
C ILE A 41 4.18 10.79 7.70
N ILE A 42 4.11 9.73 6.91
CA ILE A 42 3.29 9.66 5.70
C ILE A 42 1.81 9.91 6.03
N VAL A 43 1.28 9.20 7.01
CA VAL A 43 -0.12 9.36 7.43
C VAL A 43 -0.41 10.81 7.84
N GLN A 44 0.49 11.40 8.63
CA GLN A 44 0.36 12.79 9.07
C GLN A 44 0.34 13.76 7.88
N LYS A 45 1.26 13.60 6.93
CA LYS A 45 1.37 14.49 5.76
C LYS A 45 0.17 14.34 4.83
N VAL A 46 -0.29 13.12 4.59
CA VAL A 46 -1.47 12.85 3.75
C VAL A 46 -2.74 13.44 4.38
N ASN A 47 -2.91 13.28 5.70
CA ASN A 47 -4.04 13.87 6.42
C ASN A 47 -4.04 15.39 6.38
N ARG A 48 -2.91 16.01 6.11
CA ARG A 48 -2.77 17.47 5.92
C ARG A 48 -2.88 17.91 4.46
N GLY A 49 -3.23 16.99 3.56
CA GLY A 49 -3.50 17.29 2.16
C GLY A 49 -2.38 16.96 1.16
N LYS A 50 -1.29 16.34 1.60
CA LYS A 50 -0.22 15.93 0.69
C LYS A 50 -0.67 14.74 -0.16
N LEU A 51 -0.37 14.78 -1.46
CA LEU A 51 -0.70 13.70 -2.39
C LEU A 51 0.14 12.45 -2.11
N TYR A 52 -0.53 11.31 -2.01
CA TYR A 52 0.11 9.99 -1.93
C TYR A 52 -0.15 9.22 -3.21
N ILE A 53 0.91 8.68 -3.81
CA ILE A 53 0.84 7.79 -4.96
C ILE A 53 1.46 6.46 -4.56
N GLY A 54 0.65 5.40 -4.54
CA GLY A 54 1.11 4.04 -4.25
C GLY A 54 1.07 3.17 -5.48
N GLU A 55 2.16 2.47 -5.75
CA GLU A 55 2.26 1.51 -6.85
C GLU A 55 2.45 0.11 -6.28
N SER A 56 1.61 -0.85 -6.67
CA SER A 56 1.71 -2.26 -6.27
C SER A 56 1.76 -2.39 -4.73
N ALA A 57 2.89 -2.80 -4.16
CA ALA A 57 3.08 -2.89 -2.71
C ALA A 57 2.79 -1.56 -1.99
N GLY A 58 3.16 -0.43 -2.60
CA GLY A 58 2.87 0.90 -2.06
C GLY A 58 1.38 1.20 -2.02
N ALA A 59 0.62 0.70 -2.98
CA ALA A 59 -0.84 0.81 -2.97
C ALA A 59 -1.47 -0.08 -1.89
N ILE A 60 -0.99 -1.31 -1.74
CA ILE A 60 -1.46 -2.23 -0.69
C ILE A 60 -1.15 -1.67 0.70
N ALA A 61 0.02 -1.05 0.88
CA ALA A 61 0.41 -0.46 2.16
C ALA A 61 -0.55 0.65 2.63
N ALA A 62 -1.27 1.30 1.71
CA ALA A 62 -2.27 2.32 2.04
C ALA A 62 -3.55 1.75 2.67
N CYS A 63 -3.77 0.44 2.57
CA CYS A 63 -4.95 -0.25 3.08
C CYS A 63 -4.95 -0.30 4.62
N PRO A 64 -6.08 -0.66 5.25
CA PRO A 64 -6.14 -0.77 6.71
C PRO A 64 -5.24 -1.86 7.28
N ASP A 65 -5.07 -2.97 6.56
CA ASP A 65 -4.23 -4.11 6.96
C ASP A 65 -3.69 -4.79 5.70
N ILE A 66 -2.49 -5.35 5.75
CA ILE A 66 -1.86 -5.98 4.59
C ILE A 66 -1.86 -7.51 4.62
N GLY A 67 -2.45 -8.12 5.64
CA GLY A 67 -2.44 -9.58 5.81
C GLY A 67 -3.00 -10.35 4.62
N PHE A 68 -4.01 -9.78 3.94
CA PHE A 68 -4.61 -10.39 2.75
C PHE A 68 -3.61 -10.58 1.60
N SER A 69 -2.57 -9.77 1.53
CA SER A 69 -1.57 -9.84 0.45
C SER A 69 -0.60 -11.03 0.57
N ALA A 70 -0.72 -11.84 1.61
CA ALA A 70 0.05 -13.08 1.75
C ALA A 70 -0.20 -14.09 0.62
N GLU A 71 -1.34 -13.96 -0.08
CA GLU A 71 -1.63 -14.75 -1.28
C GLU A 71 -0.79 -14.30 -2.49
N MET A 72 -0.19 -13.13 -2.43
CA MET A 72 0.56 -12.52 -3.53
C MET A 72 2.04 -12.33 -3.19
N ASP A 73 2.36 -11.97 -1.96
CA ASP A 73 3.71 -11.69 -1.48
C ASP A 73 4.10 -12.61 -0.32
N GLU A 74 5.39 -12.81 -0.13
CA GLU A 74 5.95 -13.69 0.90
C GLU A 74 6.16 -12.93 2.22
N PRO A 75 5.38 -13.26 3.30
CA PRO A 75 5.58 -12.63 4.61
C PRO A 75 6.96 -12.86 5.21
N GLU A 76 7.61 -13.97 4.84
CA GLU A 76 8.93 -14.38 5.34
C GLU A 76 10.04 -13.40 4.97
N LYS A 77 9.81 -12.54 3.97
CA LYS A 77 10.73 -11.45 3.60
C LYS A 77 10.78 -10.34 4.63
N ALA A 78 9.89 -10.34 5.61
CA ALA A 78 9.81 -9.33 6.66
C ALA A 78 9.80 -10.00 8.05
N PRO A 79 10.93 -10.60 8.47
CA PRO A 79 10.97 -11.37 9.72
C PRO A 79 10.77 -10.53 10.98
N GLU A 80 10.96 -9.22 10.91
CA GLU A 80 10.77 -8.31 12.05
C GLU A 80 9.37 -7.66 12.06
N LEU A 81 8.53 -7.95 11.08
CA LEU A 81 7.19 -7.37 11.02
C LEU A 81 6.24 -8.19 11.92
N THR A 82 5.82 -7.60 13.02
CA THR A 82 4.89 -8.22 13.98
C THR A 82 3.48 -7.69 13.87
N ASP A 83 3.30 -6.50 13.31
CA ASP A 83 2.01 -5.83 13.15
C ASP A 83 1.79 -5.50 11.67
N ARG A 84 0.76 -6.09 11.08
CA ARG A 84 0.40 -5.95 9.67
C ARG A 84 -0.59 -4.81 9.38
N THR A 85 -0.86 -3.96 10.36
CA THR A 85 -1.68 -2.76 10.17
C THR A 85 -1.00 -1.86 9.13
N GLY A 86 -1.73 -1.53 8.05
CA GLY A 86 -1.25 -0.64 7.01
C GLY A 86 -1.32 0.83 7.40
N LEU A 87 -1.11 1.69 6.42
CA LEU A 87 -1.16 3.14 6.64
C LEU A 87 -2.58 3.65 6.93
N GLY A 88 -3.60 2.89 6.53
CA GLY A 88 -4.99 3.27 6.78
C GLY A 88 -5.42 4.54 6.07
N LEU A 89 -4.81 4.85 4.91
CA LEU A 89 -5.16 6.03 4.11
C LEU A 89 -6.50 5.87 3.41
N VAL A 90 -6.95 4.63 3.22
CA VAL A 90 -8.21 4.26 2.59
C VAL A 90 -8.95 3.23 3.46
N ASP A 91 -10.25 3.07 3.22
CA ASP A 91 -11.10 2.14 3.98
C ASP A 91 -11.43 0.86 3.20
N PHE A 92 -10.70 0.60 2.15
CA PHE A 92 -10.86 -0.58 1.30
C PHE A 92 -9.53 -1.32 1.14
N TYR A 93 -9.57 -2.50 0.53
CA TYR A 93 -8.41 -3.35 0.31
C TYR A 93 -8.15 -3.44 -1.19
N LEU A 94 -7.06 -2.84 -1.65
CA LEU A 94 -6.71 -2.82 -3.07
C LEU A 94 -6.05 -4.12 -3.48
N VAL A 95 -6.55 -4.72 -4.56
CA VAL A 95 -5.99 -5.91 -5.19
C VAL A 95 -5.47 -5.53 -6.57
N PRO A 96 -4.17 -5.30 -6.72
CA PRO A 96 -3.57 -4.99 -8.03
C PRO A 96 -3.29 -6.26 -8.83
N HIS A 97 -2.89 -6.08 -10.08
CA HIS A 97 -2.33 -7.12 -10.96
C HIS A 97 -3.32 -8.19 -11.45
N LEU A 98 -4.62 -7.93 -11.45
CA LEU A 98 -5.55 -8.88 -12.03
C LEU A 98 -5.21 -9.09 -13.51
N GLY A 99 -5.06 -10.34 -13.91
CA GLY A 99 -4.70 -10.69 -15.29
C GLY A 99 -3.21 -10.63 -15.62
N HIS A 100 -2.35 -10.22 -14.67
CA HIS A 100 -0.91 -10.26 -14.88
C HIS A 100 -0.41 -11.73 -14.93
N PRO A 101 0.49 -12.10 -15.86
CA PRO A 101 0.92 -13.49 -16.02
C PRO A 101 1.48 -14.14 -14.75
N GLU A 102 2.26 -13.39 -13.96
CA GLU A 102 2.90 -13.91 -12.75
C GLU A 102 2.14 -13.56 -11.47
N MET A 103 1.62 -12.33 -11.37
CA MET A 103 0.95 -11.81 -10.17
C MET A 103 -0.56 -12.05 -10.16
N GLY A 104 -1.15 -12.27 -11.32
CA GLY A 104 -2.60 -12.48 -11.47
C GLY A 104 -3.15 -13.64 -10.64
N PRO A 105 -2.49 -14.80 -10.58
CA PRO A 105 -2.95 -15.91 -9.72
C PRO A 105 -3.07 -15.53 -8.26
N GLY A 106 -2.16 -14.70 -7.74
CA GLY A 106 -2.25 -14.16 -6.38
C GLY A 106 -3.45 -13.25 -6.19
N ALA A 107 -3.72 -12.38 -7.19
CA ALA A 107 -4.89 -11.51 -7.18
C ALA A 107 -6.20 -12.33 -7.18
N GLU A 108 -6.28 -13.36 -8.00
CA GLU A 108 -7.44 -14.26 -8.04
C GLU A 108 -7.64 -15.00 -6.72
N ALA A 109 -6.55 -15.46 -6.10
CA ALA A 109 -6.60 -16.12 -4.79
C ALA A 109 -7.12 -15.18 -3.69
N ILE A 110 -6.74 -13.91 -3.71
CA ILE A 110 -7.26 -12.91 -2.78
C ILE A 110 -8.77 -12.72 -2.99
N ILE A 111 -9.19 -12.58 -4.23
CA ILE A 111 -10.62 -12.41 -4.57
C ILE A 111 -11.43 -13.60 -4.06
N GLU A 112 -10.98 -14.82 -4.33
CA GLU A 112 -11.65 -16.04 -3.90
C GLU A 112 -11.76 -16.13 -2.38
N LYS A 113 -10.68 -15.81 -1.68
CA LYS A 113 -10.60 -15.97 -0.22
C LYS A 113 -11.31 -14.87 0.56
N TYR A 114 -11.24 -13.63 0.08
CA TYR A 114 -11.63 -12.46 0.89
C TYR A 114 -12.80 -11.64 0.35
N SER A 115 -13.35 -11.94 -0.83
CA SER A 115 -14.40 -11.11 -1.43
C SER A 115 -15.67 -11.00 -0.57
N SER A 116 -15.96 -12.01 0.26
CA SER A 116 -17.11 -12.00 1.16
C SER A 116 -16.81 -11.35 2.52
N GLU A 117 -15.54 -11.12 2.85
CA GLU A 117 -15.11 -10.62 4.15
C GLU A 117 -14.57 -9.18 4.10
N LEU A 118 -13.91 -8.83 3.02
CA LEU A 118 -13.24 -7.55 2.86
C LEU A 118 -13.83 -6.74 1.70
N LYS A 119 -13.83 -5.42 1.86
CA LYS A 119 -14.23 -4.49 0.80
C LYS A 119 -13.09 -4.37 -0.21
N LEU A 120 -13.08 -5.24 -1.21
CA LEU A 120 -12.02 -5.28 -2.21
C LEU A 120 -12.25 -4.27 -3.33
N LYS A 121 -11.17 -3.64 -3.79
CA LYS A 121 -11.10 -2.87 -5.02
C LYS A 121 -10.06 -3.52 -5.92
N VAL A 122 -10.50 -4.15 -6.98
CA VAL A 122 -9.65 -4.94 -7.88
C VAL A 122 -9.30 -4.13 -9.12
N ILE A 123 -8.02 -4.09 -9.47
CA ILE A 123 -7.54 -3.41 -10.68
C ILE A 123 -6.53 -4.28 -11.43
N ASP A 124 -6.44 -4.07 -12.73
CA ASP A 124 -5.37 -4.62 -13.56
C ASP A 124 -4.17 -3.65 -13.62
N ASP A 125 -3.17 -3.97 -14.42
CA ASP A 125 -1.94 -3.17 -14.53
C ASP A 125 -2.11 -1.84 -15.28
N TYR A 126 -3.27 -1.62 -15.88
CA TYR A 126 -3.58 -0.41 -16.66
C TYR A 126 -4.58 0.51 -15.96
N GLN A 127 -4.97 0.18 -14.74
CA GLN A 127 -5.97 0.90 -13.98
C GLN A 127 -5.37 1.50 -12.70
N ALA A 128 -6.05 2.51 -12.17
CA ALA A 128 -5.74 3.10 -10.87
C ALA A 128 -7.02 3.42 -10.11
N ILE A 129 -6.92 3.52 -8.81
CA ILE A 129 -8.00 4.03 -7.96
C ILE A 129 -7.61 5.44 -7.54
N LEU A 130 -8.45 6.41 -7.85
CA LEU A 130 -8.30 7.80 -7.41
C LEU A 130 -9.22 8.06 -6.22
N VAL A 131 -8.64 8.57 -5.14
CA VAL A 131 -9.37 8.95 -3.94
C VAL A 131 -9.23 10.46 -3.73
N GLU A 132 -10.36 11.17 -3.77
CA GLU A 132 -10.44 12.61 -3.54
C GLU A 132 -11.47 12.84 -2.43
N ASP A 133 -11.01 13.17 -1.23
CA ASP A 133 -11.85 13.24 -0.03
C ASP A 133 -12.65 11.94 0.14
N ASP A 134 -13.99 11.98 0.04
CA ASP A 134 -14.84 10.79 0.17
C ASP A 134 -15.15 10.11 -1.18
N LYS A 135 -14.68 10.68 -2.28
CA LYS A 135 -14.97 10.17 -3.62
C LYS A 135 -13.90 9.19 -4.07
N VAL A 136 -14.30 7.97 -4.40
CA VAL A 136 -13.44 6.91 -4.92
C VAL A 136 -13.85 6.60 -6.35
N SER A 137 -12.90 6.66 -7.28
CA SER A 137 -13.16 6.38 -8.69
C SER A 137 -12.05 5.52 -9.29
N ARG A 138 -12.41 4.71 -10.29
CA ARG A 138 -11.46 3.88 -11.04
C ARG A 138 -11.06 4.62 -12.32
N LEU A 139 -9.76 4.61 -12.64
CA LEU A 139 -9.21 5.18 -13.87
C LEU A 139 -8.58 4.08 -14.71
N PRO A 140 -8.74 4.08 -16.05
CA PRO A 140 -9.72 4.91 -16.77
C PRO A 140 -11.15 4.52 -16.41
N LYS A 141 -12.05 5.46 -16.61
CA LYS A 141 -13.49 5.27 -16.29
C LYS A 141 -14.16 4.27 -17.20
#